data_6ad9072962f41495c2d91ea3ae16cb1c
#
_entry.id   6ad9072962f41495c2d91ea3ae16cb1c
#
_cell.length_a   1.000
_cell.length_b   1.000
_cell.length_c   1.000
_cell.angle_alpha   90.00
_cell.angle_beta   90.00
_cell.angle_gamma   90.00
#
_symmetry.space_group_name_H-M   'P 1'
#
loop_
_entity.id
_entity.type
_entity.pdbx_description
1 polymer ?
#
loop_
_entity_poly.entity_id
_entity_poly.type
_entity_poly.pdbx_seq_one_letter_code
_entity_poly.pdbx_strand_id
1 'polypeptide(L)'
;RSRGLGDVYKRQETDWKIYWSACEKLFQDATGLTFREMNYADKPEIIVVKASGRGMAQKIINLYDKLLESKSSHPLLELLIRKKLETLLPVPDRQQVYCNKDHWAQMSGEFPLSVSQRETLAMYTDPDSSDIFAVNGPPGTGKTTFLQTVIANRIVHAVLEHPDDPDIIVASSANNQ
;
A
#
# COMPACT_ATOMS: atom_id res chain seq x y z
N ARG A 1 17.41 -0.99 -16.54
CA ARG A 1 16.30 -0.99 -17.52
C ARG A 1 15.12 -1.71 -16.88
N SER A 2 14.13 -0.96 -16.46
CA SER A 2 12.86 -1.51 -15.97
C SER A 2 12.16 -2.23 -17.11
N ARG A 3 11.97 -3.54 -16.99
CA ARG A 3 11.11 -4.28 -17.91
C ARG A 3 9.68 -3.81 -17.65
N GLY A 4 9.07 -3.17 -18.64
CA GLY A 4 7.71 -2.64 -18.50
C GLY A 4 6.67 -3.75 -18.35
N LEU A 5 5.54 -3.42 -17.73
CA LEU A 5 4.37 -4.29 -17.56
C LEU A 5 3.92 -4.98 -18.88
N GLY A 6 4.21 -4.39 -20.05
CA GLY A 6 3.93 -5.00 -21.35
C GLY A 6 4.63 -6.34 -21.60
N ASP A 7 5.79 -6.60 -20.98
CA ASP A 7 6.47 -7.88 -21.11
C ASP A 7 5.82 -9.01 -20.29
N VAL A 8 5.05 -8.65 -19.25
CA VAL A 8 4.31 -9.64 -18.44
C VAL A 8 3.08 -10.14 -19.20
N TYR A 9 2.38 -9.25 -19.90
CA TYR A 9 1.20 -9.62 -20.69
C TYR A 9 1.54 -10.42 -21.95
N LYS A 10 2.68 -10.15 -22.60
CA LYS A 10 3.13 -10.97 -23.75
C LYS A 10 3.46 -12.41 -23.41
N ARG A 11 3.76 -12.71 -22.16
CA ARG A 11 3.95 -14.09 -21.69
C ARG A 11 2.65 -14.87 -21.52
N GLN A 12 1.49 -14.22 -21.47
CA GLN A 12 0.18 -14.87 -21.38
C GLN A 12 -0.32 -15.40 -22.72
N GLU A 13 0.26 -14.95 -23.84
CA GLU A 13 0.00 -15.49 -25.19
C GLU A 13 0.90 -16.68 -25.54
N THR A 14 1.64 -17.20 -24.58
CA THR A 14 2.46 -18.41 -24.80
C THR A 14 1.52 -19.57 -25.06
N ASP A 15 1.68 -20.23 -26.21
CA ASP A 15 0.92 -21.42 -26.58
C ASP A 15 0.89 -22.40 -25.39
N TRP A 16 -0.29 -22.79 -24.95
CA TRP A 16 -0.52 -23.70 -23.82
C TRP A 16 0.30 -24.99 -23.94
N LYS A 17 0.53 -25.47 -25.17
CA LYS A 17 1.36 -26.64 -25.45
C LYS A 17 2.82 -26.42 -25.06
N ILE A 18 3.37 -25.22 -25.32
CA ILE A 18 4.75 -24.88 -24.96
C ILE A 18 4.89 -24.83 -23.43
N TYR A 19 3.90 -24.24 -22.75
CA TYR A 19 3.87 -24.22 -21.29
C TYR A 19 3.82 -25.63 -20.70
N TRP A 20 2.95 -26.49 -21.22
CA TRP A 20 2.80 -27.86 -20.76
C TRP A 20 4.06 -28.70 -20.98
N SER A 21 4.68 -28.59 -22.16
CA SER A 21 5.95 -29.24 -22.45
C SER A 21 7.09 -28.80 -21.54
N ALA A 22 7.10 -27.52 -21.14
CA ALA A 22 8.06 -27.01 -20.19
C ALA A 22 7.84 -27.59 -18.77
N CYS A 23 6.58 -27.78 -18.37
CA CYS A 23 6.23 -28.41 -17.10
C CYS A 23 6.62 -29.89 -17.08
N GLU A 24 6.37 -30.63 -18.16
CA GLU A 24 6.79 -32.05 -18.29
C GLU A 24 8.31 -32.19 -18.21
N LYS A 25 9.03 -31.31 -18.92
CA LYS A 25 10.50 -31.30 -18.87
C LYS A 25 11.03 -31.02 -17.48
N LEU A 26 10.49 -30.00 -16.83
CA LEU A 26 10.88 -29.64 -15.45
C LEU A 26 10.63 -30.79 -14.47
N PHE A 27 9.50 -31.47 -14.62
CA PHE A 27 9.16 -32.63 -13.81
C PHE A 27 10.13 -33.79 -14.04
N GLN A 28 10.45 -34.08 -15.31
CA GLN A 28 11.40 -35.13 -15.70
C GLN A 28 12.81 -34.82 -15.18
N ASP A 29 13.27 -33.57 -15.29
CA ASP A 29 14.57 -33.12 -14.78
C ASP A 29 14.65 -33.24 -13.24
N ALA A 30 13.54 -33.00 -12.53
CA ALA A 30 13.49 -33.06 -11.08
C ALA A 30 13.33 -34.46 -10.50
N THR A 31 12.60 -35.35 -11.18
CA THR A 31 12.21 -36.67 -10.66
C THR A 31 12.84 -37.83 -11.39
N GLY A 32 13.38 -37.60 -12.58
CA GLY A 32 13.86 -38.63 -13.48
C GLY A 32 12.75 -39.49 -14.17
N LEU A 33 11.48 -39.13 -13.93
CA LEU A 33 10.32 -39.87 -14.39
C LEU A 33 9.44 -39.00 -15.31
N THR A 34 8.74 -39.59 -16.24
CA THR A 34 7.70 -38.93 -17.03
C THR A 34 6.35 -38.95 -16.31
N PHE A 35 5.41 -38.06 -16.66
CA PHE A 35 4.05 -38.11 -16.13
C PHE A 35 3.35 -39.46 -16.37
N ARG A 36 3.64 -40.14 -17.50
CA ARG A 36 3.09 -41.47 -17.84
C ARG A 36 3.61 -42.57 -16.92
N GLU A 37 4.89 -42.53 -16.57
CA GLU A 37 5.52 -43.51 -15.68
C GLU A 37 5.00 -43.39 -14.24
N MET A 38 4.57 -42.21 -13.85
CA MET A 38 3.94 -41.94 -12.54
C MET A 38 2.43 -42.26 -12.51
N ASN A 39 1.89 -42.92 -13.54
CA ASN A 39 0.45 -43.22 -13.64
C ASN A 39 -0.49 -42.01 -13.63
N TYR A 40 0.01 -40.82 -14.02
CA TYR A 40 -0.87 -39.72 -14.33
C TYR A 40 -1.60 -39.99 -15.63
N ALA A 41 -2.85 -40.40 -15.52
CA ALA A 41 -3.70 -40.64 -16.69
C ALA A 41 -4.19 -39.32 -17.26
N ASP A 42 -4.12 -39.14 -18.57
CA ASP A 42 -4.87 -38.10 -19.29
C ASP A 42 -6.37 -38.35 -19.07
N LYS A 43 -6.92 -37.69 -18.05
CA LYS A 43 -8.36 -37.67 -17.84
C LYS A 43 -8.92 -36.38 -18.46
N PRO A 44 -10.04 -36.50 -19.20
CA PRO A 44 -10.71 -35.34 -19.77
C PRO A 44 -11.42 -34.46 -18.70
N GLU A 45 -11.13 -34.69 -17.43
CA GLU A 45 -11.75 -34.02 -16.30
C GLU A 45 -10.81 -32.96 -15.77
N ILE A 46 -11.30 -31.74 -15.68
CA ILE A 46 -10.59 -30.62 -14.98
C ILE A 46 -10.79 -30.82 -13.49
N ILE A 47 -9.74 -31.14 -12.77
CA ILE A 47 -9.75 -31.16 -11.31
C ILE A 47 -9.44 -29.73 -10.80
N VAL A 48 -10.45 -29.04 -10.32
CA VAL A 48 -10.25 -27.77 -9.61
C VAL A 48 -9.88 -28.08 -8.17
N VAL A 49 -8.61 -27.96 -7.85
CA VAL A 49 -8.14 -28.08 -6.46
C VAL A 49 -8.19 -26.68 -5.84
N LYS A 50 -8.95 -26.57 -4.75
CA LYS A 50 -8.90 -25.35 -3.93
C LYS A 50 -7.51 -25.29 -3.29
N ALA A 51 -6.60 -24.55 -3.91
CA ALA A 51 -5.31 -24.28 -3.30
C ALA A 51 -5.55 -23.44 -2.03
N SER A 52 -5.21 -23.97 -0.87
CA SER A 52 -5.13 -23.19 0.36
C SER A 52 -3.88 -22.30 0.26
N GLY A 53 -3.97 -21.24 -0.53
CA GLY A 53 -2.92 -20.26 -0.63
C GLY A 53 -2.79 -19.56 0.72
N ARG A 54 -1.79 -19.92 1.52
CA ARG A 54 -1.32 -19.14 2.67
C ARG A 54 -0.60 -17.87 2.16
N GLY A 55 -1.23 -17.15 1.23
CA GLY A 55 -0.69 -15.93 0.69
C GLY A 55 -1.08 -14.70 1.51
N MET A 56 -0.40 -13.58 1.30
CA MET A 56 -0.76 -12.27 1.89
C MET A 56 -2.25 -11.92 1.65
N ALA A 57 -2.83 -12.36 0.53
CA ALA A 57 -4.23 -12.20 0.20
C ALA A 57 -5.19 -12.84 1.23
N GLN A 58 -4.81 -13.93 1.89
CA GLN A 58 -5.69 -14.61 2.85
C GLN A 58 -6.01 -13.73 4.07
N LYS A 59 -5.05 -12.93 4.53
CA LYS A 59 -5.28 -11.99 5.63
C LYS A 59 -6.27 -10.89 5.24
N ILE A 60 -6.19 -10.42 4.01
CA ILE A 60 -7.10 -9.42 3.46
C ILE A 60 -8.50 -10.00 3.28
N ILE A 61 -8.62 -11.22 2.74
CA ILE A 61 -9.90 -11.93 2.60
C ILE A 61 -10.55 -12.11 3.98
N ASN A 62 -9.81 -12.60 4.96
CA ASN A 62 -10.32 -12.79 6.32
C ASN A 62 -10.75 -11.47 6.98
N LEU A 63 -10.08 -10.35 6.64
CA LEU A 63 -10.50 -9.02 7.07
C LEU A 63 -11.85 -8.63 6.46
N TYR A 64 -12.01 -8.82 5.14
CA TYR A 64 -13.28 -8.54 4.47
C TYR A 64 -14.42 -9.41 4.99
N ASP A 65 -14.19 -10.70 5.22
CA ASP A 65 -15.18 -11.60 5.81
C ASP A 65 -15.63 -11.08 7.18
N LYS A 66 -14.69 -10.69 8.05
CA LYS A 66 -15.01 -10.09 9.35
C LYS A 66 -15.79 -8.78 9.23
N LEU A 67 -15.44 -7.93 8.27
CA LEU A 67 -16.16 -6.68 8.03
C LEU A 67 -17.60 -6.93 7.56
N LEU A 68 -17.80 -7.94 6.68
CA LEU A 68 -19.13 -8.34 6.21
C LEU A 68 -20.00 -8.97 7.32
N GLU A 69 -19.38 -9.73 8.21
CA GLU A 69 -20.07 -10.33 9.37
C GLU A 69 -20.37 -9.30 10.47
N SER A 70 -19.52 -8.26 10.56
CA SER A 70 -19.67 -7.20 11.56
C SER A 70 -20.86 -6.31 11.23
N LYS A 71 -21.73 -6.11 12.20
CA LYS A 71 -22.83 -5.13 12.14
C LYS A 71 -22.41 -3.75 12.64
N SER A 72 -21.14 -3.57 13.03
CA SER A 72 -20.61 -2.30 13.51
C SER A 72 -20.31 -1.35 12.37
N SER A 73 -20.51 -0.06 12.59
CA SER A 73 -20.08 1.00 11.70
C SER A 73 -18.55 1.09 11.70
N HIS A 74 -17.97 1.30 10.52
CA HIS A 74 -16.56 1.52 10.32
C HIS A 74 -16.33 2.87 9.64
N PRO A 75 -16.34 3.99 10.39
CA PRO A 75 -16.37 5.33 9.82
C PRO A 75 -15.25 5.62 8.81
N LEU A 76 -14.01 5.18 9.10
CA LEU A 76 -12.89 5.36 8.18
C LEU A 76 -13.05 4.56 6.89
N LEU A 77 -13.60 3.35 6.96
CA LEU A 77 -13.89 2.56 5.76
C LEU A 77 -14.99 3.21 4.93
N GLU A 78 -16.02 3.73 5.58
CA GLU A 78 -17.11 4.45 4.92
C GLU A 78 -16.59 5.70 4.21
N LEU A 79 -15.66 6.43 4.81
CA LEU A 79 -15.00 7.57 4.17
C LEU A 79 -14.20 7.14 2.92
N LEU A 80 -13.46 6.04 3.00
CA LEU A 80 -12.65 5.52 1.88
C LEU A 80 -13.51 5.10 0.67
N ILE A 81 -14.70 4.54 0.92
CA ILE A 81 -15.58 4.06 -0.16
C ILE A 81 -16.59 5.10 -0.64
N ARG A 82 -16.69 6.26 0.03
CA ARG A 82 -17.53 7.36 -0.43
C ARG A 82 -17.05 7.86 -1.79
N LYS A 83 -17.96 7.86 -2.77
CA LYS A 83 -17.68 8.41 -4.10
C LYS A 83 -17.76 9.95 -4.17
N LYS A 84 -18.09 10.61 -3.08
CA LYS A 84 -18.20 12.05 -3.03
C LYS A 84 -16.79 12.63 -2.86
N LEU A 85 -16.34 13.38 -3.86
CA LEU A 85 -15.17 14.24 -3.73
C LEU A 85 -15.49 15.29 -2.67
N GLU A 86 -14.74 15.26 -1.57
CA GLU A 86 -14.76 16.37 -0.62
C GLU A 86 -14.11 17.59 -1.27
N THR A 87 -14.57 18.76 -0.90
CA THR A 87 -13.96 20.01 -1.36
C THR A 87 -12.53 20.05 -0.86
N LEU A 88 -11.57 20.13 -1.79
CA LEU A 88 -10.17 20.28 -1.40
C LEU A 88 -10.02 21.57 -0.58
N LEU A 89 -9.28 21.49 0.51
CA LEU A 89 -8.90 22.69 1.24
C LEU A 89 -8.15 23.65 0.31
N PRO A 90 -8.36 24.96 0.44
CA PRO A 90 -7.62 25.93 -0.34
C PRO A 90 -6.12 25.79 -0.03
N VAL A 91 -5.29 25.89 -1.06
CA VAL A 91 -3.83 25.89 -0.86
C VAL A 91 -3.46 27.11 -0.01
N PRO A 92 -2.80 26.92 1.14
CA PRO A 92 -2.44 28.02 2.03
C PRO A 92 -1.50 29.01 1.33
N ASP A 93 -1.63 30.29 1.66
CA ASP A 93 -0.73 31.30 1.12
C ASP A 93 0.72 31.12 1.64
N ARG A 94 1.68 31.78 0.99
CA ARG A 94 3.09 31.63 1.36
C ARG A 94 3.37 32.01 2.83
N GLN A 95 2.68 33.01 3.36
CA GLN A 95 2.88 33.44 4.73
C GLN A 95 2.38 32.35 5.69
N GLN A 96 1.22 31.77 5.44
CA GLN A 96 0.70 30.64 6.22
C GLN A 96 1.66 29.44 6.18
N VAL A 97 2.23 29.13 5.01
CA VAL A 97 3.18 28.02 4.86
C VAL A 97 4.46 28.22 5.68
N TYR A 98 5.03 29.43 5.66
CA TYR A 98 6.29 29.69 6.37
C TYR A 98 6.10 30.01 7.87
N CYS A 99 4.94 30.48 8.25
CA CYS A 99 4.57 30.74 9.63
C CYS A 99 3.65 29.70 10.23
N ASN A 100 3.66 28.47 9.64
CA ASN A 100 2.84 27.37 10.15
C ASN A 100 3.23 27.06 11.61
N LYS A 101 2.33 27.43 12.53
CA LYS A 101 2.51 27.25 13.98
C LYS A 101 2.49 25.77 14.37
N ASP A 102 1.91 24.93 13.53
CA ASP A 102 1.74 23.50 13.77
C ASP A 102 2.86 22.66 13.16
N HIS A 103 3.91 23.29 12.64
CA HIS A 103 5.15 22.62 12.24
C HIS A 103 6.15 22.61 13.42
N TRP A 104 6.00 21.63 14.31
CA TRP A 104 6.77 21.50 15.55
C TRP A 104 8.11 20.81 15.36
N ALA A 105 8.20 19.85 14.45
CA ALA A 105 9.40 19.03 14.30
C ALA A 105 9.60 18.46 12.90
N GLN A 106 10.85 18.11 12.63
CA GLN A 106 11.29 17.40 11.44
C GLN A 106 12.30 16.35 11.85
N MET A 107 12.25 15.15 11.26
CA MET A 107 13.09 14.02 11.64
C MET A 107 14.60 14.27 11.33
N SER A 108 14.90 15.02 10.28
CA SER A 108 16.27 15.34 9.86
C SER A 108 16.37 16.78 9.34
N GLY A 109 17.44 17.47 9.71
CA GLY A 109 17.79 18.79 9.15
C GLY A 109 18.55 18.71 7.82
N GLU A 110 19.01 17.53 7.41
CA GLU A 110 19.79 17.35 6.19
C GLU A 110 18.96 17.62 4.93
N PHE A 111 17.68 17.23 4.95
CA PHE A 111 16.75 17.42 3.84
C PHE A 111 15.55 18.28 4.31
N PRO A 112 15.66 19.61 4.23
CA PRO A 112 14.56 20.47 4.60
C PRO A 112 13.37 20.28 3.65
N LEU A 113 12.16 20.45 4.17
CA LEU A 113 10.96 20.36 3.34
C LEU A 113 10.97 21.41 2.23
N SER A 114 10.64 20.97 1.03
CA SER A 114 10.36 21.85 -0.11
C SER A 114 9.11 22.71 0.15
N VAL A 115 8.91 23.75 -0.65
CA VAL A 115 7.73 24.63 -0.53
C VAL A 115 6.44 23.81 -0.63
N SER A 116 6.33 22.92 -1.63
CA SER A 116 5.14 22.10 -1.81
C SER A 116 4.90 21.09 -0.67
N GLN A 117 5.96 20.58 -0.06
CA GLN A 117 5.84 19.74 1.14
C GLN A 117 5.38 20.53 2.35
N ARG A 118 5.82 21.79 2.50
CA ARG A 118 5.34 22.68 3.56
C ARG A 118 3.88 23.08 3.38
N GLU A 119 3.46 23.34 2.13
CA GLU A 119 2.06 23.55 1.78
C GLU A 119 1.22 22.33 2.15
N THR A 120 1.69 21.14 1.80
CA THR A 120 1.02 19.87 2.12
C THR A 120 0.93 19.66 3.64
N LEU A 121 1.99 19.99 4.39
CA LEU A 121 1.99 19.88 5.84
C LEU A 121 0.99 20.87 6.47
N ALA A 122 0.94 22.12 5.98
CA ALA A 122 -0.01 23.10 6.47
C ALA A 122 -1.46 22.67 6.21
N MET A 123 -1.74 22.06 5.05
CA MET A 123 -3.06 21.50 4.77
C MET A 123 -3.37 20.27 5.66
N TYR A 124 -2.37 19.45 5.97
CA TYR A 124 -2.53 18.29 6.84
C TYR A 124 -2.81 18.68 8.29
N THR A 125 -2.17 19.73 8.78
CA THR A 125 -2.34 20.22 10.15
C THR A 125 -3.53 21.17 10.31
N ASP A 126 -4.24 21.51 9.24
CA ASP A 126 -5.43 22.35 9.28
C ASP A 126 -6.53 21.63 10.10
N PRO A 127 -7.17 22.32 11.08
CA PRO A 127 -8.25 21.76 11.89
C PRO A 127 -9.45 21.24 11.06
N ASP A 128 -9.65 21.83 9.88
CA ASP A 128 -10.73 21.43 8.95
C ASP A 128 -10.28 20.29 8.00
N SER A 129 -9.06 19.76 8.20
CA SER A 129 -8.56 18.61 7.43
C SER A 129 -9.39 17.35 7.68
N SER A 130 -9.52 16.53 6.66
CA SER A 130 -10.21 15.23 6.76
C SER A 130 -9.39 14.24 7.58
N ASP A 131 -10.09 13.28 8.24
CA ASP A 131 -9.47 12.12 8.91
C ASP A 131 -8.65 11.24 7.94
N ILE A 132 -8.87 11.38 6.64
CA ILE A 132 -8.12 10.69 5.61
C ILE A 132 -7.43 11.71 4.72
N PHE A 133 -6.11 11.70 4.72
CA PHE A 133 -5.29 12.60 3.94
C PHE A 133 -4.41 11.82 2.95
N ALA A 134 -4.65 12.01 1.66
CA ALA A 134 -3.91 11.33 0.61
C ALA A 134 -2.78 12.22 0.06
N VAL A 135 -1.55 11.74 0.11
CA VAL A 135 -0.38 12.43 -0.43
C VAL A 135 0.10 11.74 -1.71
N ASN A 136 0.03 12.43 -2.83
CA ASN A 136 0.50 11.94 -4.10
C ASN A 136 1.75 12.70 -4.56
N GLY A 137 2.66 12.00 -5.22
CA GLY A 137 3.88 12.60 -5.79
C GLY A 137 4.66 11.58 -6.61
N PRO A 138 5.38 12.02 -7.66
CA PRO A 138 6.26 11.15 -8.43
C PRO A 138 7.32 10.46 -7.58
N PRO A 139 7.98 9.40 -8.07
CA PRO A 139 9.15 8.83 -7.43
C PRO A 139 10.25 9.89 -7.22
N GLY A 140 10.93 9.86 -6.07
CA GLY A 140 12.03 10.80 -5.77
C GLY A 140 11.63 12.18 -5.25
N THR A 141 10.34 12.49 -5.11
CA THR A 141 9.86 13.80 -4.61
C THR A 141 9.91 13.95 -3.08
N GLY A 142 10.53 13.02 -2.36
CA GLY A 142 10.68 13.10 -0.91
C GLY A 142 9.42 12.75 -0.10
N LYS A 143 8.53 11.89 -0.63
CA LYS A 143 7.37 11.40 0.13
C LYS A 143 7.74 10.77 1.48
N THR A 144 8.84 10.01 1.51
CA THR A 144 9.35 9.42 2.75
C THR A 144 9.79 10.49 3.75
N THR A 145 10.51 11.52 3.28
CA THR A 145 10.92 12.66 4.13
C THR A 145 9.72 13.39 4.68
N PHE A 146 8.69 13.59 3.84
CA PHE A 146 7.43 14.19 4.28
C PHE A 146 6.75 13.33 5.35
N LEU A 147 6.61 12.02 5.14
CA LEU A 147 6.01 11.11 6.12
C LEU A 147 6.78 11.10 7.44
N GLN A 148 8.11 11.07 7.38
CA GLN A 148 8.96 11.19 8.57
C GLN A 148 8.73 12.49 9.33
N THR A 149 8.53 13.60 8.62
CA THR A 149 8.19 14.89 9.22
C THR A 149 6.83 14.85 9.89
N VAL A 150 5.81 14.27 9.26
CA VAL A 150 4.48 14.09 9.86
C VAL A 150 4.58 13.29 11.17
N ILE A 151 5.33 12.19 11.17
CA ILE A 151 5.56 11.36 12.37
C ILE A 151 6.25 12.18 13.47
N ALA A 152 7.36 12.86 13.15
CA ALA A 152 8.08 13.67 14.11
C ALA A 152 7.21 14.79 14.68
N ASN A 153 6.44 15.46 13.82
CA ASN A 153 5.52 16.51 14.19
C ASN A 153 4.45 16.01 15.18
N ARG A 154 3.83 14.86 14.89
CA ARG A 154 2.83 14.24 15.77
C ARG A 154 3.41 13.85 17.12
N ILE A 155 4.60 13.25 17.15
CA ILE A 155 5.26 12.86 18.40
C ILE A 155 5.54 14.09 19.27
N VAL A 156 6.14 15.14 18.70
CA VAL A 156 6.47 16.34 19.46
C VAL A 156 5.21 17.06 19.94
N HIS A 157 4.20 17.16 19.09
CA HIS A 157 2.91 17.73 19.47
C HIS A 157 2.28 16.95 20.64
N ALA A 158 2.21 15.63 20.56
CA ALA A 158 1.65 14.80 21.61
C ALA A 158 2.39 14.96 22.95
N VAL A 159 3.72 15.00 22.93
CA VAL A 159 4.54 15.19 24.13
C VAL A 159 4.31 16.59 24.77
N LEU A 160 4.08 17.61 23.96
CA LEU A 160 3.89 18.96 24.44
C LEU A 160 2.46 19.23 24.95
N GLU A 161 1.46 18.73 24.25
CA GLU A 161 0.05 19.01 24.56
C GLU A 161 -0.59 17.96 25.47
N HIS A 162 -0.16 16.69 25.34
CA HIS A 162 -0.75 15.53 26.05
C HIS A 162 0.33 14.59 26.58
N PRO A 163 1.23 15.02 27.49
CA PRO A 163 2.37 14.23 27.95
C PRO A 163 1.98 12.89 28.62
N ASP A 164 0.79 12.83 29.21
CA ASP A 164 0.29 11.65 29.92
C ASP A 164 -0.50 10.68 28.99
N ASP A 165 -0.79 11.08 27.75
CA ASP A 165 -1.55 10.29 26.78
C ASP A 165 -0.84 10.27 25.40
N PRO A 166 0.18 9.44 25.25
CA PRO A 166 0.99 9.43 24.02
C PRO A 166 0.20 8.88 22.83
N ASP A 167 0.32 9.56 21.70
CA ASP A 167 -0.25 9.12 20.42
C ASP A 167 0.36 7.78 19.97
N ILE A 168 -0.47 6.85 19.54
CA ILE A 168 -0.03 5.61 18.89
C ILE A 168 -0.01 5.82 17.39
N ILE A 169 1.18 5.74 16.79
CA ILE A 169 1.37 5.87 15.35
C ILE A 169 1.65 4.49 14.75
N VAL A 170 0.78 4.06 13.83
CA VAL A 170 0.96 2.79 13.09
C VAL A 170 1.31 3.09 11.65
N ALA A 171 2.46 2.62 11.19
CA ALA A 171 2.90 2.74 9.81
C ALA A 171 2.95 1.37 9.14
N SER A 172 2.54 1.30 7.88
CA SER A 172 2.64 0.09 7.05
C SER A 172 3.24 0.39 5.70
N SER A 173 3.98 -0.57 5.14
CA SER A 173 4.56 -0.48 3.80
C SER A 173 4.28 -1.75 3.03
N ALA A 174 4.06 -1.63 1.73
CA ALA A 174 3.89 -2.78 0.82
C ALA A 174 5.23 -3.48 0.53
N ASN A 175 6.34 -2.77 0.66
CA ASN A 175 7.68 -3.30 0.45
C ASN A 175 8.49 -3.20 1.74
N ASN A 176 8.87 -4.34 2.29
CA ASN A 176 9.93 -4.40 3.29
C ASN A 176 11.26 -4.17 2.54
N GLN A 177 11.75 -2.96 2.56
CA GLN A 177 13.14 -2.65 2.23
C GLN A 177 13.91 -2.40 3.50
#